data_5cce6a9eddb6a0d3d7edd5947925280d
#
_entry.id   5cce6a9eddb6a0d3d7edd5947925280d
#
_cell.length_a   1.000
_cell.length_b   1.000
_cell.length_c   1.000
_cell.angle_alpha   90.00
_cell.angle_beta   90.00
_cell.angle_gamma   90.00
#
_symmetry.space_group_name_H-M   'P 1'
#
loop_
_entity.id
_entity.type
_entity.pdbx_description
1 polymer ?
#
loop_
_entity_poly.entity_id
_entity_poly.type
_entity_poly.pdbx_seq_one_letter_code
_entity_poly.pdbx_strand_id
1 'polypeptide(L)'
;MPAPPITLKATLTGLKFFFDTTLGRSEVVARLRPVKVPRTVPVVLSTLEAAQLIAAARNVKHQAALSVAYGAGLRASEVCRLKVGDVDSERMALRVEQGKGAKDRYAMLSPVVLQRLRAWWRIGHAQGKILRGGWLFPGMDPMDPLTTRQLNRAVHEAAAAAGIAKRVTSHTLRHSFATHLLERKVDIRVIQVLLGHKRLETTSIYAHVATDLLREVLGPLEVLPTT
;
A
#
# COMPACT_ATOMS: atom_id res chain seq x y z
N MET A 1 -4.65 25.12 -21.32
CA MET A 1 -5.15 23.72 -21.28
C MET A 1 -6.28 23.62 -20.25
N PRO A 2 -7.40 22.94 -20.53
CA PRO A 2 -8.46 22.75 -19.56
C PRO A 2 -7.96 21.92 -18.37
N ALA A 3 -8.46 22.23 -17.16
CA ALA A 3 -8.09 21.51 -15.95
C ALA A 3 -8.56 20.04 -16.03
N PRO A 4 -7.76 19.08 -15.49
CA PRO A 4 -8.14 17.67 -15.48
C PRO A 4 -9.48 17.45 -14.75
N PRO A 5 -10.33 16.49 -15.20
CA PRO A 5 -11.63 16.24 -14.58
C PRO A 5 -11.59 15.97 -13.08
N ILE A 6 -10.53 15.34 -12.58
CA ILE A 6 -10.32 15.08 -11.15
C ILE A 6 -10.11 16.38 -10.37
N THR A 7 -9.31 17.32 -10.92
CA THR A 7 -9.07 18.63 -10.33
C THR A 7 -10.36 19.44 -10.30
N LEU A 8 -11.10 19.48 -11.41
CA LEU A 8 -12.42 20.15 -11.48
C LEU A 8 -13.39 19.60 -10.44
N LYS A 9 -13.47 18.27 -10.28
CA LYS A 9 -14.31 17.64 -9.27
C LYS A 9 -13.93 18.07 -7.86
N ALA A 10 -12.62 18.07 -7.54
CA ALA A 10 -12.13 18.49 -6.23
C ALA A 10 -12.42 19.96 -5.94
N THR A 11 -12.20 20.85 -6.93
CA THR A 11 -12.51 22.29 -6.82
C THR A 11 -13.99 22.53 -6.61
N LEU A 12 -14.85 21.86 -7.40
CA LEU A 12 -16.30 21.99 -7.23
C LEU A 12 -16.79 21.49 -5.87
N THR A 13 -16.21 20.39 -5.37
CA THR A 13 -16.53 19.87 -4.04
C THR A 13 -16.13 20.86 -2.94
N GLY A 14 -14.93 21.46 -3.06
CA GLY A 14 -14.45 22.49 -2.13
C GLY A 14 -15.31 23.76 -2.16
N LEU A 15 -15.66 24.25 -3.36
CA LEU A 15 -16.55 25.40 -3.51
C LEU A 15 -17.92 25.11 -2.92
N LYS A 16 -18.50 23.96 -3.21
CA LYS A 16 -19.80 23.57 -2.65
C LYS A 16 -19.75 23.55 -1.12
N PHE A 17 -18.76 22.91 -0.52
CA PHE A 17 -18.57 22.91 0.92
C PHE A 17 -18.44 24.33 1.49
N PHE A 18 -17.66 25.20 0.86
CA PHE A 18 -17.45 26.58 1.29
C PHE A 18 -18.76 27.40 1.26
N PHE A 19 -19.51 27.36 0.16
CA PHE A 19 -20.76 28.09 0.05
C PHE A 19 -21.86 27.50 0.92
N ASP A 20 -22.00 26.16 0.98
CA ASP A 20 -23.05 25.51 1.77
C ASP A 20 -22.78 25.63 3.28
N THR A 21 -21.52 25.37 3.71
CA THR A 21 -21.21 25.19 5.14
C THR A 21 -20.66 26.48 5.77
N THR A 22 -19.81 27.24 5.05
CA THR A 22 -19.15 28.41 5.62
C THR A 22 -19.96 29.68 5.43
N LEU A 23 -20.59 29.86 4.26
CA LEU A 23 -21.36 31.08 3.95
C LEU A 23 -22.86 30.91 4.10
N GLY A 24 -23.39 29.70 4.24
CA GLY A 24 -24.82 29.43 4.29
C GLY A 24 -25.59 29.80 3.00
N ARG A 25 -24.87 29.89 1.87
CA ARG A 25 -25.37 30.34 0.56
C ARG A 25 -25.44 29.21 -0.46
N SER A 26 -26.24 28.19 -0.17
CA SER A 26 -26.38 27.01 -1.03
C SER A 26 -26.89 27.31 -2.43
N GLU A 27 -27.64 28.41 -2.57
CA GLU A 27 -28.22 28.87 -3.86
C GLU A 27 -27.14 29.17 -4.91
N VAL A 28 -25.93 29.63 -4.48
CA VAL A 28 -24.83 29.96 -5.39
C VAL A 28 -24.33 28.72 -6.11
N VAL A 29 -24.31 27.58 -5.42
CA VAL A 29 -23.76 26.30 -5.93
C VAL A 29 -24.83 25.29 -6.35
N ALA A 30 -26.10 25.62 -6.19
CA ALA A 30 -27.24 24.74 -6.52
C ALA A 30 -27.25 24.31 -8.01
N ARG A 31 -26.75 25.17 -8.91
CA ARG A 31 -26.68 24.90 -10.36
C ARG A 31 -25.40 24.20 -10.80
N LEU A 32 -24.42 23.97 -9.91
CA LEU A 32 -23.19 23.29 -10.25
C LEU A 32 -23.46 21.78 -10.50
N ARG A 33 -23.23 21.35 -11.73
CA ARG A 33 -23.40 19.95 -12.11
C ARG A 33 -22.17 19.12 -11.66
N PRO A 34 -22.39 17.91 -11.13
CA PRO A 34 -21.29 17.02 -10.80
C PRO A 34 -20.45 16.68 -12.03
N VAL A 35 -19.12 16.81 -11.92
CA VAL A 35 -18.20 16.39 -12.99
C VAL A 35 -18.09 14.87 -12.97
N LYS A 36 -18.50 14.23 -14.07
CA LYS A 36 -18.25 12.79 -14.29
C LYS A 36 -16.77 12.60 -14.59
N VAL A 37 -16.09 11.92 -13.69
CA VAL A 37 -14.71 11.49 -13.92
C VAL A 37 -14.74 10.12 -14.59
N PRO A 38 -14.15 9.97 -15.79
CA PRO A 38 -14.07 8.65 -16.44
C PRO A 38 -13.35 7.66 -15.52
N ARG A 39 -13.89 6.47 -15.38
CA ARG A 39 -13.21 5.38 -14.67
C ARG A 39 -12.20 4.77 -15.64
N THR A 40 -10.92 4.97 -15.40
CA THR A 40 -9.85 4.28 -16.12
C THR A 40 -9.59 2.93 -15.46
N VAL A 41 -9.33 1.91 -16.29
CA VAL A 41 -8.90 0.60 -15.78
C VAL A 41 -7.56 0.78 -15.08
N PRO A 42 -7.40 0.31 -13.83
CA PRO A 42 -6.14 0.41 -13.12
C PRO A 42 -5.02 -0.33 -13.86
N VAL A 43 -3.82 0.24 -13.84
CA VAL A 43 -2.63 -0.46 -14.31
C VAL A 43 -2.33 -1.59 -13.33
N VAL A 44 -2.20 -2.81 -13.85
CA VAL A 44 -1.84 -4.01 -13.11
C VAL A 44 -0.55 -4.58 -13.71
N LEU A 45 0.38 -5.00 -12.86
CA LEU A 45 1.57 -5.73 -13.24
C LEU A 45 1.22 -7.22 -13.38
N SER A 46 1.86 -7.93 -14.27
CA SER A 46 1.88 -9.39 -14.22
C SER A 46 2.71 -9.86 -13.01
N THR A 47 2.58 -11.13 -12.63
CA THR A 47 3.40 -11.72 -11.57
C THR A 47 4.89 -11.63 -11.89
N LEU A 48 5.27 -11.86 -13.16
CA LEU A 48 6.64 -11.74 -13.64
C LEU A 48 7.15 -10.28 -13.54
N GLU A 49 6.37 -9.30 -14.02
CA GLU A 49 6.73 -7.88 -13.90
C GLU A 49 6.90 -7.45 -12.43
N ALA A 50 6.04 -7.95 -11.54
CA ALA A 50 6.15 -7.66 -10.10
C ALA A 50 7.44 -8.26 -9.50
N ALA A 51 7.81 -9.49 -9.89
CA ALA A 51 9.06 -10.12 -9.49
C ALA A 51 10.28 -9.31 -9.97
N GLN A 52 10.32 -9.01 -11.26
CA GLN A 52 11.40 -8.24 -11.90
C GLN A 52 11.55 -6.85 -11.26
N LEU A 53 10.45 -6.15 -11.01
CA LEU A 53 10.46 -4.85 -10.35
C LEU A 53 11.08 -4.92 -8.96
N ILE A 54 10.70 -5.93 -8.16
CA ILE A 54 11.24 -6.09 -6.80
C ILE A 54 12.73 -6.47 -6.87
N ALA A 55 13.12 -7.36 -7.78
CA ALA A 55 14.50 -7.76 -7.96
C ALA A 55 15.39 -6.61 -8.42
N ALA A 56 14.88 -5.73 -9.30
CA ALA A 56 15.60 -4.56 -9.82
C ALA A 56 15.67 -3.38 -8.84
N ALA A 57 15.07 -3.48 -7.64
CA ALA A 57 15.17 -2.42 -6.66
C ALA A 57 16.62 -2.20 -6.19
N ARG A 58 17.03 -0.93 -6.12
CA ARG A 58 18.42 -0.48 -5.95
C ARG A 58 19.18 -1.08 -4.76
N ASN A 59 18.48 -1.42 -3.68
CA ASN A 59 19.10 -1.94 -2.45
C ASN A 59 18.11 -2.80 -1.65
N VAL A 60 18.63 -3.55 -0.68
CA VAL A 60 17.86 -4.50 0.14
C VAL A 60 16.73 -3.82 0.92
N LYS A 61 16.90 -2.56 1.37
CA LYS A 61 15.81 -1.78 2.00
C LYS A 61 14.63 -1.58 1.05
N HIS A 62 14.92 -1.12 -0.16
CA HIS A 62 13.88 -0.91 -1.16
C HIS A 62 13.24 -2.23 -1.61
N GLN A 63 14.03 -3.30 -1.80
CA GLN A 63 13.48 -4.62 -2.10
C GLN A 63 12.49 -5.08 -1.02
N ALA A 64 12.86 -4.95 0.25
CA ALA A 64 11.99 -5.29 1.37
C ALA A 64 10.73 -4.41 1.42
N ALA A 65 10.85 -3.09 1.23
CA ALA A 65 9.72 -2.16 1.23
C ALA A 65 8.75 -2.43 0.07
N LEU A 66 9.26 -2.68 -1.14
CA LEU A 66 8.43 -3.05 -2.30
C LEU A 66 7.79 -4.42 -2.13
N SER A 67 8.49 -5.37 -1.50
CA SER A 67 7.92 -6.68 -1.16
C SER A 67 6.75 -6.57 -0.19
N VAL A 68 6.83 -5.70 0.81
CA VAL A 68 5.71 -5.41 1.72
C VAL A 68 4.57 -4.72 0.98
N ALA A 69 4.87 -3.71 0.16
CA ALA A 69 3.84 -2.99 -0.60
C ALA A 69 3.03 -3.92 -1.51
N TYR A 70 3.70 -4.85 -2.19
CA TYR A 70 3.06 -5.84 -3.06
C TYR A 70 2.53 -7.05 -2.27
N GLY A 71 3.34 -7.68 -1.40
CA GLY A 71 3.00 -8.96 -0.77
C GLY A 71 1.98 -8.86 0.37
N ALA A 72 1.82 -7.66 0.98
CA ALA A 72 0.81 -7.39 2.01
C ALA A 72 -0.25 -6.38 1.54
N GLY A 73 -0.15 -5.86 0.32
CA GLY A 73 -1.09 -4.91 -0.25
C GLY A 73 -1.20 -3.59 0.51
N LEU A 74 -0.15 -3.14 1.20
CA LEU A 74 -0.17 -1.94 2.03
C LEU A 74 -0.18 -0.66 1.18
N ARG A 75 -0.78 0.41 1.74
CA ARG A 75 -0.65 1.76 1.18
C ARG A 75 0.78 2.28 1.37
N ALA A 76 1.24 3.19 0.48
CA ALA A 76 2.55 3.80 0.60
C ALA A 76 2.81 4.39 1.99
N SER A 77 1.85 5.10 2.55
CA SER A 77 1.96 5.68 3.89
C SER A 77 2.01 4.62 5.00
N GLU A 78 1.31 3.49 4.83
CA GLU A 78 1.35 2.38 5.77
C GLU A 78 2.71 1.70 5.74
N VAL A 79 3.27 1.42 4.55
CA VAL A 79 4.63 0.87 4.40
C VAL A 79 5.67 1.78 5.07
N CYS A 80 5.60 3.07 4.81
CA CYS A 80 6.56 4.04 5.34
C CYS A 80 6.51 4.15 6.88
N ARG A 81 5.35 3.92 7.49
CA ARG A 81 5.13 4.05 8.95
C ARG A 81 5.29 2.76 9.73
N LEU A 82 5.65 1.65 9.08
CA LEU A 82 5.93 0.40 9.80
C LEU A 82 7.12 0.57 10.74
N LYS A 83 6.96 0.06 11.95
CA LYS A 83 8.02 -0.06 12.95
C LYS A 83 8.51 -1.51 13.01
N VAL A 84 9.69 -1.72 13.60
CA VAL A 84 10.22 -3.08 13.80
C VAL A 84 9.25 -3.94 14.62
N GLY A 85 8.64 -3.35 15.67
CA GLY A 85 7.66 -4.05 16.52
C GLY A 85 6.31 -4.36 15.88
N ASP A 86 6.06 -3.86 14.65
CA ASP A 86 4.82 -4.19 13.92
C ASP A 86 4.91 -5.51 13.16
N VAL A 87 6.10 -6.15 13.12
CA VAL A 87 6.33 -7.42 12.46
C VAL A 87 6.11 -8.56 13.46
N ASP A 88 4.95 -9.19 13.41
CA ASP A 88 4.64 -10.38 14.21
C ASP A 88 4.98 -11.64 13.40
N SER A 89 6.19 -12.18 13.65
CA SER A 89 6.67 -13.36 12.94
C SER A 89 6.07 -14.67 13.44
N GLU A 90 5.46 -14.69 14.64
CA GLU A 90 4.80 -15.88 15.18
C GLU A 90 3.41 -16.03 14.57
N ARG A 91 2.66 -14.92 14.49
CA ARG A 91 1.32 -14.89 13.88
C ARG A 91 1.34 -14.70 12.38
N MET A 92 2.51 -14.49 11.78
CA MET A 92 2.67 -14.16 10.36
C MET A 92 1.80 -12.99 9.93
N ALA A 93 1.88 -11.88 10.69
CA ALA A 93 1.06 -10.70 10.51
C ALA A 93 1.89 -9.40 10.63
N LEU A 94 1.44 -8.36 9.93
CA LEU A 94 1.95 -7.00 10.07
C LEU A 94 0.87 -6.15 10.75
N ARG A 95 1.19 -5.52 11.88
CA ARG A 95 0.32 -4.54 12.50
C ARG A 95 0.43 -3.22 11.76
N VAL A 96 -0.70 -2.70 11.32
CA VAL A 96 -0.79 -1.40 10.63
C VAL A 96 -1.48 -0.43 11.58
N GLU A 97 -0.68 0.40 12.26
CA GLU A 97 -1.19 1.44 13.15
C GLU A 97 -1.86 2.56 12.36
N GLN A 98 -2.96 3.09 12.90
CA GLN A 98 -3.66 4.26 12.38
C GLN A 98 -3.92 4.21 10.85
N GLY A 99 -4.38 3.08 10.36
CA GLY A 99 -4.86 2.95 9.00
C GLY A 99 -5.93 4.01 8.68
N LYS A 100 -6.52 3.98 7.49
CA LYS A 100 -7.55 4.96 7.08
C LYS A 100 -8.68 5.03 8.13
N GLY A 101 -8.70 6.12 8.91
CA GLY A 101 -9.70 6.37 9.97
C GLY A 101 -9.25 6.01 11.38
N ALA A 102 -7.94 6.05 11.64
CA ALA A 102 -7.33 5.85 12.97
C ALA A 102 -7.69 4.50 13.64
N LYS A 103 -7.92 3.44 12.83
CA LYS A 103 -8.14 2.08 13.33
C LYS A 103 -6.95 1.20 12.95
N ASP A 104 -6.43 0.49 13.92
CA ASP A 104 -5.41 -0.51 13.72
C ASP A 104 -6.00 -1.73 12.98
N ARG A 105 -5.17 -2.36 12.17
CA ARG A 105 -5.51 -3.61 11.50
C ARG A 105 -4.28 -4.47 11.31
N TYR A 106 -4.51 -5.74 11.07
CA TYR A 106 -3.46 -6.66 10.66
C TYR A 106 -3.49 -6.89 9.15
N ALA A 107 -2.31 -7.00 8.55
CA ALA A 107 -2.12 -7.40 7.17
C ALA A 107 -1.32 -8.69 7.14
N MET A 108 -1.45 -9.46 6.05
CA MET A 108 -0.74 -10.72 5.90
C MET A 108 0.76 -10.52 5.81
N LEU A 109 1.53 -11.44 6.38
CA LEU A 109 2.98 -11.51 6.29
C LEU A 109 3.36 -12.89 5.74
N SER A 110 3.71 -12.96 4.47
CA SER A 110 4.14 -14.23 3.89
C SER A 110 5.57 -14.58 4.33
N PRO A 111 5.96 -15.87 4.31
CA PRO A 111 7.32 -16.32 4.60
C PRO A 111 8.37 -15.60 3.76
N VAL A 112 8.09 -15.37 2.47
CA VAL A 112 8.99 -14.66 1.55
C VAL A 112 9.18 -13.21 1.96
N VAL A 113 8.10 -12.50 2.33
CA VAL A 113 8.19 -11.12 2.83
C VAL A 113 8.99 -11.08 4.13
N LEU A 114 8.70 -11.98 5.07
CA LEU A 114 9.43 -12.07 6.35
C LEU A 114 10.92 -12.31 6.14
N GLN A 115 11.31 -13.20 5.22
CA GLN A 115 12.71 -13.45 4.89
C GLN A 115 13.42 -12.19 4.37
N ARG A 116 12.77 -11.43 3.49
CA ARG A 116 13.31 -10.15 2.98
C ARG A 116 13.41 -9.09 4.06
N LEU A 117 12.41 -9.02 4.96
CA LEU A 117 12.45 -8.13 6.12
C LEU A 117 13.60 -8.47 7.06
N ARG A 118 13.83 -9.75 7.34
CA ARG A 118 14.97 -10.23 8.15
C ARG A 118 16.32 -9.90 7.50
N ALA A 119 16.44 -10.07 6.19
CA ALA A 119 17.66 -9.70 5.46
C ALA A 119 17.95 -8.20 5.56
N TRP A 120 16.93 -7.37 5.34
CA TRP A 120 17.05 -5.92 5.54
C TRP A 120 17.37 -5.55 6.98
N TRP A 121 16.65 -6.14 7.95
CA TRP A 121 16.87 -5.84 9.36
C TRP A 121 18.30 -6.11 9.80
N ARG A 122 18.89 -7.24 9.41
CA ARG A 122 20.30 -7.57 9.74
C ARG A 122 21.25 -6.49 9.24
N ILE A 123 21.09 -6.06 7.99
CA ILE A 123 21.94 -5.03 7.38
C ILE A 123 21.70 -3.67 8.03
N GLY A 124 20.45 -3.26 8.15
CA GLY A 124 20.08 -1.96 8.69
C GLY A 124 20.46 -1.80 10.16
N HIS A 125 20.30 -2.87 10.95
CA HIS A 125 20.72 -2.90 12.35
C HIS A 125 22.26 -2.82 12.49
N ALA A 126 23.00 -3.61 11.72
CA ALA A 126 24.47 -3.58 11.72
C ALA A 126 25.02 -2.21 11.29
N GLN A 127 24.32 -1.48 10.43
CA GLN A 127 24.67 -0.12 10.00
C GLN A 127 24.18 1.00 10.94
N GLY A 128 23.53 0.67 12.05
CA GLY A 128 22.92 1.65 12.97
C GLY A 128 21.73 2.43 12.37
N LYS A 129 21.20 1.98 11.24
CA LYS A 129 20.07 2.63 10.56
C LYS A 129 18.72 2.25 11.13
N ILE A 130 18.58 1.07 11.71
CA ILE A 130 17.38 0.61 12.39
C ILE A 130 17.60 0.74 13.89
N LEU A 131 16.88 1.66 14.52
CA LEU A 131 16.92 1.90 15.96
C LEU A 131 16.00 0.91 16.70
N ARG A 132 16.27 0.67 17.96
CA ARG A 132 15.42 -0.17 18.82
C ARG A 132 14.01 0.43 18.88
N GLY A 133 12.99 -0.33 18.50
CA GLY A 133 11.60 0.14 18.41
C GLY A 133 11.34 1.20 17.35
N GLY A 134 12.35 1.54 16.53
CA GLY A 134 12.28 2.54 15.47
C GLY A 134 11.59 2.05 14.20
N TRP A 135 11.71 2.86 13.16
CA TRP A 135 11.10 2.61 11.86
C TRP A 135 11.71 1.39 11.19
N LEU A 136 10.86 0.52 10.63
CA LEU A 136 11.30 -0.62 9.84
C LEU A 136 12.00 -0.15 8.55
N PHE A 137 11.51 0.94 7.97
CA PHE A 137 12.09 1.59 6.80
C PHE A 137 12.44 3.04 7.15
N PRO A 138 13.61 3.29 7.76
CA PRO A 138 14.04 4.66 8.06
C PRO A 138 14.32 5.46 6.79
N GLY A 139 14.22 6.78 6.91
CA GLY A 139 14.59 7.76 5.90
C GLY A 139 16.10 7.87 5.70
N MET A 140 16.56 9.10 5.49
CA MET A 140 17.99 9.43 5.51
C MET A 140 18.48 9.55 6.95
N ASP A 141 17.70 10.19 7.81
CA ASP A 141 17.87 10.16 9.25
C ASP A 141 17.17 8.90 9.81
N PRO A 142 17.84 8.10 10.66
CA PRO A 142 17.22 6.94 11.33
C PRO A 142 16.02 7.29 12.23
N MET A 143 15.94 8.52 12.71
CA MET A 143 14.80 9.01 13.51
C MET A 143 13.54 9.25 12.70
N ASP A 144 13.68 9.44 11.39
CA ASP A 144 12.58 9.71 10.49
C ASP A 144 12.21 8.50 9.65
N PRO A 145 10.91 8.30 9.33
CA PRO A 145 10.50 7.24 8.43
C PRO A 145 10.84 7.56 6.97
N LEU A 146 10.94 6.54 6.16
CA LEU A 146 10.91 6.68 4.70
C LEU A 146 9.68 7.47 4.28
N THR A 147 9.84 8.48 3.44
CA THR A 147 8.70 9.25 2.94
C THR A 147 8.00 8.52 1.77
N THR A 148 6.70 8.79 1.61
CA THR A 148 5.93 8.24 0.47
C THR A 148 6.51 8.69 -0.88
N ARG A 149 7.11 9.88 -0.93
CA ARG A 149 7.81 10.39 -2.13
C ARG A 149 9.06 9.56 -2.44
N GLN A 150 9.86 9.23 -1.42
CA GLN A 150 11.05 8.39 -1.58
C GLN A 150 10.66 6.96 -1.99
N LEU A 151 9.60 6.39 -1.37
CA LEU A 151 9.10 5.07 -1.75
C LEU A 151 8.62 5.06 -3.22
N ASN A 152 7.83 6.04 -3.64
CA ASN A 152 7.39 6.12 -5.03
C ASN A 152 8.55 6.32 -6.00
N ARG A 153 9.57 7.10 -5.63
CA ARG A 153 10.80 7.23 -6.43
C ARG A 153 11.50 5.87 -6.58
N ALA A 154 11.62 5.10 -5.49
CA ALA A 154 12.19 3.75 -5.54
C ALA A 154 11.38 2.80 -6.46
N VAL A 155 10.04 2.90 -6.45
CA VAL A 155 9.18 2.16 -7.40
C VAL A 155 9.48 2.54 -8.84
N HIS A 156 9.58 3.84 -9.16
CA HIS A 156 9.85 4.31 -10.52
C HIS A 156 11.25 3.89 -10.99
N GLU A 157 12.27 4.04 -10.14
CA GLU A 157 13.65 3.62 -10.45
C GLU A 157 13.70 2.10 -10.70
N ALA A 158 13.02 1.29 -9.87
CA ALA A 158 12.96 -0.15 -10.03
C ALA A 158 12.20 -0.56 -11.31
N ALA A 159 11.10 0.10 -11.64
CA ALA A 159 10.34 -0.16 -12.87
C ALA A 159 11.19 0.15 -14.11
N ALA A 160 11.90 1.28 -14.11
CA ALA A 160 12.81 1.64 -15.20
C ALA A 160 13.95 0.63 -15.34
N ALA A 161 14.59 0.22 -14.23
CA ALA A 161 15.67 -0.78 -14.22
C ALA A 161 15.21 -2.16 -14.69
N ALA A 162 13.94 -2.51 -14.43
CA ALA A 162 13.31 -3.75 -14.90
C ALA A 162 12.78 -3.67 -16.34
N GLY A 163 12.93 -2.54 -17.04
CA GLY A 163 12.42 -2.35 -18.41
C GLY A 163 10.89 -2.35 -18.51
N ILE A 164 10.18 -2.04 -17.42
CA ILE A 164 8.71 -2.02 -17.40
C ILE A 164 8.21 -0.70 -17.98
N ALA A 165 7.59 -0.75 -19.15
CA ALA A 165 7.06 0.43 -19.85
C ALA A 165 5.80 1.03 -19.21
N LYS A 166 5.12 0.28 -18.34
CA LYS A 166 3.91 0.73 -17.64
C LYS A 166 4.27 1.82 -16.61
N ARG A 167 3.34 2.78 -16.41
CA ARG A 167 3.48 3.76 -15.32
C ARG A 167 3.18 3.09 -13.96
N VAL A 168 4.22 2.67 -13.27
CA VAL A 168 4.12 1.97 -12.00
C VAL A 168 4.23 2.93 -10.82
N THR A 169 3.36 2.78 -9.83
CA THR A 169 3.37 3.50 -8.56
C THR A 169 3.17 2.52 -7.41
N SER A 170 3.31 2.96 -6.16
CA SER A 170 2.96 2.13 -5.00
C SER A 170 1.48 1.68 -5.02
N HIS A 171 0.58 2.48 -5.60
CA HIS A 171 -0.81 2.08 -5.81
C HIS A 171 -0.94 0.96 -6.84
N THR A 172 -0.11 0.95 -7.88
CA THR A 172 -0.06 -0.13 -8.87
C THR A 172 0.29 -1.46 -8.21
N LEU A 173 1.29 -1.48 -7.29
CA LEU A 173 1.64 -2.68 -6.53
C LEU A 173 0.46 -3.21 -5.72
N ARG A 174 -0.24 -2.33 -5.01
CA ARG A 174 -1.43 -2.70 -4.24
C ARG A 174 -2.59 -3.16 -5.12
N HIS A 175 -2.81 -2.55 -6.30
CA HIS A 175 -3.82 -3.02 -7.26
C HIS A 175 -3.46 -4.40 -7.81
N SER A 176 -2.19 -4.63 -8.14
CA SER A 176 -1.69 -5.93 -8.60
C SER A 176 -1.89 -7.01 -7.53
N PHE A 177 -1.59 -6.72 -6.25
CA PHE A 177 -1.90 -7.61 -5.13
C PHE A 177 -3.38 -8.02 -5.12
N ALA A 178 -4.29 -7.05 -5.18
CA ALA A 178 -5.73 -7.32 -5.14
C ALA A 178 -6.19 -8.14 -6.36
N THR A 179 -5.70 -7.79 -7.56
CA THR A 179 -6.04 -8.49 -8.80
C THR A 179 -5.54 -9.93 -8.79
N HIS A 180 -4.29 -10.15 -8.37
CA HIS A 180 -3.73 -11.50 -8.32
C HIS A 180 -4.42 -12.39 -7.28
N LEU A 181 -4.91 -11.84 -6.17
CA LEU A 181 -5.74 -12.60 -5.23
C LEU A 181 -7.10 -12.96 -5.84
N LEU A 182 -7.73 -12.04 -6.57
CA LEU A 182 -8.98 -12.33 -7.30
C LEU A 182 -8.78 -13.42 -8.37
N GLU A 183 -7.69 -13.36 -9.13
CA GLU A 183 -7.32 -14.38 -10.13
C GLU A 183 -7.12 -15.76 -9.49
N ARG A 184 -6.69 -15.79 -8.22
CA ARG A 184 -6.59 -17.00 -7.40
C ARG A 184 -7.90 -17.40 -6.72
N LYS A 185 -9.01 -16.79 -7.11
CA LYS A 185 -10.36 -17.09 -6.60
C LYS A 185 -10.54 -16.79 -5.10
N VAL A 186 -9.70 -15.92 -4.51
CA VAL A 186 -9.92 -15.44 -3.14
C VAL A 186 -11.16 -14.55 -3.12
N ASP A 187 -12.04 -14.79 -2.15
CA ASP A 187 -13.28 -14.02 -2.02
C ASP A 187 -13.01 -12.52 -1.91
N ILE A 188 -13.78 -11.71 -2.63
CA ILE A 188 -13.60 -10.25 -2.68
C ILE A 188 -13.78 -9.59 -1.31
N ARG A 189 -14.56 -10.18 -0.40
CA ARG A 189 -14.74 -9.68 0.96
C ARG A 189 -13.48 -9.89 1.78
N VAL A 190 -12.79 -11.02 1.59
CA VAL A 190 -11.49 -11.31 2.20
C VAL A 190 -10.47 -10.27 1.72
N ILE A 191 -10.41 -10.02 0.40
CA ILE A 191 -9.51 -9.01 -0.19
C ILE A 191 -9.83 -7.61 0.35
N GLN A 192 -11.11 -7.25 0.53
CA GLN A 192 -11.50 -5.97 1.12
C GLN A 192 -11.01 -5.82 2.57
N VAL A 193 -11.08 -6.88 3.37
CA VAL A 193 -10.56 -6.91 4.74
C VAL A 193 -9.03 -6.76 4.73
N LEU A 194 -8.32 -7.55 3.91
CA LEU A 194 -6.87 -7.48 3.77
C LEU A 194 -6.39 -6.08 3.38
N LEU A 195 -7.11 -5.43 2.48
CA LEU A 195 -6.80 -4.07 2.05
C LEU A 195 -7.25 -2.99 3.06
N GLY A 196 -8.05 -3.31 4.05
CA GLY A 196 -8.58 -2.34 5.01
C GLY A 196 -9.51 -1.32 4.33
N HIS A 197 -10.45 -1.76 3.51
CA HIS A 197 -11.46 -0.91 2.90
C HIS A 197 -12.67 -0.72 3.82
N LYS A 198 -13.03 0.54 4.12
CA LYS A 198 -13.93 0.98 5.20
C LYS A 198 -15.40 0.55 5.13
N ARG A 199 -15.86 -0.28 4.21
CA ARG A 199 -17.30 -0.54 4.03
C ARG A 199 -17.84 -1.84 4.62
N LEU A 200 -17.15 -2.46 5.57
CA LEU A 200 -17.71 -3.59 6.33
C LEU A 200 -17.61 -3.31 7.82
N GLU A 201 -18.75 -3.00 8.41
CA GLU A 201 -18.93 -2.54 9.81
C GLU A 201 -18.91 -3.66 10.86
N THR A 202 -17.99 -4.60 10.81
CA THR A 202 -17.89 -5.62 11.84
C THR A 202 -16.45 -5.98 12.16
N THR A 203 -15.76 -5.08 12.86
CA THR A 203 -14.30 -5.19 13.07
C THR A 203 -13.91 -6.13 14.23
N SER A 204 -14.77 -6.48 15.17
CA SER A 204 -14.37 -7.29 16.34
C SER A 204 -14.48 -8.81 16.15
N ILE A 205 -15.45 -9.28 15.38
CA ILE A 205 -15.65 -10.72 15.12
C ILE A 205 -14.68 -11.24 14.05
N TYR A 206 -14.32 -10.38 13.08
CA TYR A 206 -13.47 -10.73 11.93
C TYR A 206 -11.97 -10.62 12.21
N ALA A 207 -11.53 -10.01 13.31
CA ALA A 207 -10.10 -9.94 13.62
C ALA A 207 -9.50 -11.35 13.85
N HIS A 208 -10.22 -12.26 14.50
CA HIS A 208 -9.80 -13.65 14.67
C HIS A 208 -9.92 -14.47 13.37
N VAL A 209 -11.01 -14.30 12.65
CA VAL A 209 -11.25 -14.97 11.36
C VAL A 209 -10.26 -14.46 10.30
N ALA A 210 -9.94 -13.16 10.28
CA ALA A 210 -8.95 -12.59 9.36
C ALA A 210 -7.54 -13.15 9.61
N THR A 211 -7.17 -13.47 10.84
CA THR A 211 -5.84 -14.02 11.16
C THR A 211 -5.68 -15.44 10.64
N ASP A 212 -6.70 -16.28 10.74
CA ASP A 212 -6.67 -17.64 10.21
C ASP A 212 -6.71 -17.65 8.68
N LEU A 213 -7.56 -16.81 8.07
CA LEU A 213 -7.58 -16.60 6.61
C LEU A 213 -6.25 -16.05 6.08
N LEU A 214 -5.55 -15.21 6.88
CA LEU A 214 -4.22 -14.70 6.50
C LEU A 214 -3.17 -15.82 6.38
N ARG A 215 -3.31 -16.91 7.13
CA ARG A 215 -2.41 -18.06 7.06
C ARG A 215 -2.69 -18.96 5.86
N GLU A 216 -3.94 -19.06 5.44
CA GLU A 216 -4.37 -19.93 4.33
C GLU A 216 -4.18 -19.28 2.96
N VAL A 217 -4.13 -17.95 2.89
CA VAL A 217 -3.94 -17.22 1.63
C VAL A 217 -2.45 -17.09 1.32
N LEU A 218 -1.99 -17.79 0.30
CA LEU A 218 -0.65 -17.59 -0.25
C LEU A 218 -0.52 -16.19 -0.84
N GLY A 219 0.47 -15.43 -0.37
CA GLY A 219 0.76 -14.11 -0.91
C GLY A 219 1.24 -14.18 -2.37
N PRO A 220 0.97 -13.14 -3.20
CA PRO A 220 1.44 -13.15 -4.59
C PRO A 220 2.95 -13.30 -4.74
N LEU A 221 3.74 -12.89 -3.74
CA LEU A 221 5.20 -13.05 -3.71
C LEU A 221 5.66 -14.51 -3.63
N GLU A 222 4.84 -15.43 -3.09
CA GLU A 222 5.21 -16.83 -2.94
C GLU A 222 5.18 -17.61 -4.26
N VAL A 223 4.52 -17.06 -5.25
CA VAL A 223 4.41 -17.64 -6.61
C VAL A 223 5.16 -16.83 -7.65
N LEU A 224 5.97 -15.86 -7.23
CA LEU A 224 6.84 -15.18 -8.17
C LEU A 224 7.92 -16.17 -8.67
N PRO A 225 8.21 -16.18 -9.99
CA PRO A 225 9.31 -16.99 -10.50
C PRO A 225 10.60 -16.57 -9.78
N THR A 226 11.33 -17.55 -9.28
CA THR A 226 12.71 -17.35 -8.80
C THR A 226 13.55 -17.03 -10.02
N THR A 227 14.05 -15.81 -10.11
CA THR A 227 15.07 -15.38 -11.08
C THR A 227 16.45 -15.73 -10.56
#